data_3aa9e4d5320cbf5425c9bbff198ac7e2
#
_entry.id   3aa9e4d5320cbf5425c9bbff198ac7e2
#
_cell.length_a   1.000
_cell.length_b   1.000
_cell.length_c   1.000
_cell.angle_alpha   90.00
_cell.angle_beta   90.00
_cell.angle_gamma   90.00
#
_symmetry.space_group_name_H-M   'P 1'
#
loop_
_entity.id
_entity.type
_entity.pdbx_description
1 polymer ?
#
loop_
_entity_poly.entity_id
_entity_poly.type
_entity_poly.pdbx_seq_one_letter_code
_entity_poly.pdbx_strand_id
1 'polypeptide(L)'
;MHAGSTAYANVGRIWANHAHVFPETVRSQGSVEALLRLLDECQIERAVCFAPFASQLAGTEIRGNPWLAAALRPHDDRLLGFGTIDFTAGDVAGQVTQIHELGFGGIKLHPAVQQFHILADPLLAVYGRAEELGLLLSFHTGVHHARLSDARLIDFDEIAHRFPRLRFSLEHTGGYAFHREAVGVIQNNLSRPHATGKGTVFAGLTSVFSPRERAWYLPPDGRESIESLVAQIGADHIVFGLDFPYRTAAYVREAIGIVTRLAIADGDKEQILGGTLRTLLGTG
;
A
#
# COMPACT_ATOMS: atom_id res chain seq x y z
N MET A 1 19.21 -33.13 3.43
CA MET A 1 18.97 -32.58 2.08
C MET A 1 17.47 -32.29 1.99
N HIS A 2 17.06 -31.07 2.35
CA HIS A 2 15.67 -30.63 2.16
C HIS A 2 15.60 -30.01 0.75
N ALA A 3 14.92 -30.71 -0.14
CA ALA A 3 14.51 -30.17 -1.41
C ALA A 3 13.51 -29.02 -1.09
N GLY A 4 13.99 -27.80 -1.11
CA GLY A 4 13.16 -26.61 -1.15
C GLY A 4 12.40 -26.61 -2.47
N SER A 5 11.20 -27.19 -2.47
CA SER A 5 10.23 -26.97 -3.53
C SER A 5 10.03 -25.44 -3.61
N THR A 6 10.41 -24.85 -4.74
CA THR A 6 10.07 -23.48 -5.07
C THR A 6 8.55 -23.38 -5.19
N ALA A 7 7.90 -23.07 -4.08
CA ALA A 7 6.43 -23.06 -3.97
C ALA A 7 5.78 -22.09 -4.98
N TYR A 8 6.58 -21.21 -5.61
CA TYR A 8 6.13 -20.17 -6.53
C TYR A 8 6.99 -20.13 -7.82
N ALA A 9 7.43 -21.28 -8.33
CA ALA A 9 8.38 -21.41 -9.45
C ALA A 9 7.93 -20.70 -10.75
N ASN A 10 6.66 -20.34 -10.88
CA ASN A 10 6.10 -19.70 -12.06
C ASN A 10 5.76 -18.21 -11.83
N VAL A 11 6.12 -17.66 -10.67
CA VAL A 11 5.88 -16.25 -10.37
C VAL A 11 7.24 -15.57 -10.29
N GLY A 12 7.42 -14.51 -11.05
CA GLY A 12 8.64 -13.71 -11.05
C GLY A 12 8.98 -13.14 -9.67
N ARG A 13 9.74 -12.09 -9.63
CA ARG A 13 10.17 -11.44 -8.39
C ARG A 13 8.97 -10.80 -7.65
N ILE A 14 8.65 -11.28 -6.44
CA ILE A 14 7.57 -10.73 -5.63
C ILE A 14 8.03 -9.45 -4.94
N TRP A 15 7.30 -8.37 -5.19
CA TRP A 15 7.44 -7.11 -4.47
C TRP A 15 6.12 -6.77 -3.78
N ALA A 16 6.19 -6.40 -2.52
CA ALA A 16 5.00 -6.16 -1.72
C ALA A 16 4.97 -4.76 -1.12
N ASN A 17 3.82 -4.13 -1.13
CA ASN A 17 3.54 -2.91 -0.39
C ASN A 17 3.18 -3.22 1.07
N HIS A 18 3.00 -2.17 1.88
CA HIS A 18 2.26 -2.16 3.13
C HIS A 18 2.91 -2.91 4.29
N ALA A 19 4.14 -2.54 4.63
CA ALA A 19 4.76 -2.98 5.88
C ALA A 19 4.91 -1.81 6.86
N HIS A 20 4.19 -1.86 8.00
CA HIS A 20 4.38 -0.93 9.10
C HIS A 20 5.57 -1.40 9.94
N VAL A 21 6.67 -0.66 9.93
CA VAL A 21 7.85 -0.99 10.74
C VAL A 21 8.02 -0.03 11.90
N PHE A 22 8.57 -0.53 12.98
CA PHE A 22 8.70 0.18 14.24
C PHE A 22 10.11 -0.01 14.83
N PRO A 23 10.62 0.97 15.61
CA PRO A 23 11.75 0.72 16.48
C PRO A 23 11.46 -0.48 17.39
N GLU A 24 12.44 -1.35 17.58
CA GLU A 24 12.28 -2.56 18.40
C GLU A 24 11.81 -2.24 19.82
N THR A 25 12.29 -1.12 20.37
CA THR A 25 11.91 -0.60 21.69
C THR A 25 10.45 -0.14 21.78
N VAL A 26 9.81 0.17 20.64
CA VAL A 26 8.41 0.57 20.57
C VAL A 26 7.51 -0.65 20.29
N ARG A 27 7.92 -1.49 19.33
CA ARG A 27 7.16 -2.67 18.94
C ARG A 27 8.05 -3.73 18.31
N SER A 28 8.55 -4.66 19.11
CA SER A 28 9.52 -5.68 18.67
C SER A 28 9.02 -6.57 17.52
N GLN A 29 7.72 -6.94 17.52
CA GLN A 29 7.14 -7.75 16.43
C GLN A 29 7.06 -7.01 15.10
N GLY A 30 7.20 -5.68 15.11
CA GLY A 30 7.21 -4.81 13.94
C GLY A 30 8.60 -4.32 13.58
N SER A 31 9.68 -4.89 14.10
CA SER A 31 11.04 -4.47 13.77
C SER A 31 11.41 -4.79 12.31
N VAL A 32 12.45 -4.12 11.80
CA VAL A 32 12.99 -4.36 10.45
C VAL A 32 13.46 -5.82 10.32
N GLU A 33 14.10 -6.36 11.35
CA GLU A 33 14.59 -7.74 11.38
C GLU A 33 13.42 -8.74 11.35
N ALA A 34 12.30 -8.42 12.03
CA ALA A 34 11.11 -9.26 11.98
C ALA A 34 10.47 -9.25 10.59
N LEU A 35 10.48 -8.09 9.90
CA LEU A 35 10.03 -8.00 8.51
C LEU A 35 10.93 -8.82 7.58
N LEU A 36 12.25 -8.68 7.68
CA LEU A 36 13.19 -9.44 6.83
C LEU A 36 12.98 -10.94 6.97
N ARG A 37 12.79 -11.45 8.20
CA ARG A 37 12.46 -12.87 8.42
C ARG A 37 11.16 -13.28 7.71
N LEU A 38 10.12 -12.43 7.75
CA LEU A 38 8.87 -12.70 7.04
C LEU A 38 9.08 -12.72 5.52
N LEU A 39 9.87 -11.78 4.97
CA LEU A 39 10.17 -11.73 3.55
C LEU A 39 10.90 -13.00 3.09
N ASP A 40 11.89 -13.46 3.86
CA ASP A 40 12.65 -14.68 3.55
C ASP A 40 11.74 -15.91 3.63
N GLU A 41 10.92 -16.04 4.67
CA GLU A 41 9.96 -17.13 4.83
C GLU A 41 8.91 -17.19 3.72
N CYS A 42 8.53 -16.04 3.17
CA CYS A 42 7.54 -15.91 2.10
C CYS A 42 8.15 -15.80 0.69
N GLN A 43 9.48 -15.84 0.55
CA GLN A 43 10.20 -15.66 -0.72
C GLN A 43 9.87 -14.33 -1.42
N ILE A 44 9.75 -13.25 -0.65
CA ILE A 44 9.49 -11.91 -1.15
C ILE A 44 10.81 -11.19 -1.33
N GLU A 45 11.05 -10.65 -2.52
CA GLU A 45 12.30 -9.98 -2.86
C GLU A 45 12.41 -8.62 -2.18
N ARG A 46 11.38 -7.78 -2.31
CA ARG A 46 11.38 -6.42 -1.75
C ARG A 46 10.05 -6.05 -1.10
N ALA A 47 10.11 -5.15 -0.13
CA ALA A 47 8.92 -4.60 0.50
C ALA A 47 9.00 -3.09 0.71
N VAL A 48 7.85 -2.41 0.60
CA VAL A 48 7.68 -1.02 1.01
C VAL A 48 7.38 -0.95 2.50
N CYS A 49 8.21 -0.19 3.21
CA CYS A 49 8.14 0.04 4.66
C CYS A 49 7.59 1.44 4.95
N PHE A 50 6.59 1.51 5.81
CA PHE A 50 6.02 2.77 6.27
C PHE A 50 6.66 3.22 7.57
N ALA A 51 7.04 4.50 7.64
CA ALA A 51 7.45 5.11 8.89
C ALA A 51 6.29 5.07 9.90
N PRO A 52 6.58 4.93 11.21
CA PRO A 52 5.54 5.06 12.24
C PRO A 52 4.91 6.46 12.21
N PHE A 53 3.60 6.53 12.45
CA PHE A 53 2.92 7.81 12.67
C PHE A 53 3.39 8.47 13.96
N ALA A 54 3.34 9.80 14.04
CA ALA A 54 3.75 10.55 15.23
C ALA A 54 3.02 10.06 16.50
N SER A 55 1.74 9.75 16.41
CA SER A 55 0.96 9.20 17.53
C SER A 55 1.45 7.84 18.03
N GLN A 56 2.07 7.04 17.18
CA GLN A 56 2.62 5.72 17.52
C GLN A 56 4.00 5.83 18.21
N LEU A 57 4.62 6.99 18.14
CA LEU A 57 5.92 7.32 18.78
C LEU A 57 5.75 8.25 20.00
N ALA A 58 4.52 8.51 20.41
CA ALA A 58 4.23 9.37 21.55
C ALA A 58 4.98 8.89 22.81
N GLY A 59 5.62 9.83 23.52
CA GLY A 59 6.46 9.52 24.69
C GLY A 59 7.88 9.07 24.37
N THR A 60 8.30 9.12 23.09
CA THR A 60 9.69 8.89 22.67
C THR A 60 10.28 10.15 22.01
N GLU A 61 11.61 10.22 21.93
CA GLU A 61 12.34 11.25 21.17
C GLU A 61 12.54 10.86 19.67
N ILE A 62 11.92 9.75 19.23
CA ILE A 62 12.15 9.21 17.89
C ILE A 62 11.32 9.98 16.87
N ARG A 63 11.97 10.41 15.79
CA ARG A 63 11.33 10.99 14.61
C ARG A 63 11.15 9.90 13.56
N GLY A 64 9.90 9.60 13.17
CA GLY A 64 9.56 8.44 12.35
C GLY A 64 10.29 8.36 11.00
N ASN A 65 10.25 9.43 10.19
CA ASN A 65 10.88 9.41 8.86
C ASN A 65 12.42 9.31 8.92
N PRO A 66 13.15 10.14 9.69
CA PRO A 66 14.60 9.99 9.84
C PRO A 66 15.02 8.65 10.44
N TRP A 67 14.26 8.14 11.41
CA TRP A 67 14.51 6.82 11.98
C TRP A 67 14.37 5.73 10.89
N LEU A 68 13.28 5.74 10.11
CA LEU A 68 13.08 4.77 9.05
C LEU A 68 14.22 4.81 8.03
N ALA A 69 14.61 5.99 7.57
CA ALA A 69 15.71 6.14 6.61
C ALA A 69 17.02 5.52 7.12
N ALA A 70 17.34 5.72 8.40
CA ALA A 70 18.51 5.12 9.03
C ALA A 70 18.39 3.60 9.15
N ALA A 71 17.20 3.10 9.55
CA ALA A 71 16.95 1.67 9.75
C ALA A 71 16.95 0.87 8.42
N LEU A 72 16.51 1.48 7.32
CA LEU A 72 16.46 0.81 6.02
C LEU A 72 17.81 0.84 5.26
N ARG A 73 18.70 1.77 5.57
CA ARG A 73 19.98 1.93 4.84
C ARG A 73 20.80 0.64 4.70
N PRO A 74 20.92 -0.24 5.70
CA PRO A 74 21.66 -1.52 5.55
C PRO A 74 20.95 -2.55 4.66
N HIS A 75 19.71 -2.27 4.24
CA HIS A 75 18.82 -3.19 3.55
C HIS A 75 18.14 -2.53 2.34
N ASP A 76 18.79 -1.56 1.71
CA ASP A 76 18.24 -0.79 0.58
C ASP A 76 18.04 -1.62 -0.70
N ASP A 77 18.70 -2.79 -0.77
CA ASP A 77 18.46 -3.81 -1.76
C ASP A 77 17.12 -4.57 -1.57
N ARG A 78 16.57 -4.59 -0.35
CA ARG A 78 15.37 -5.34 0.04
C ARG A 78 14.20 -4.44 0.44
N LEU A 79 14.46 -3.27 1.00
CA LEU A 79 13.47 -2.44 1.67
C LEU A 79 13.42 -1.03 1.07
N LEU A 80 12.21 -0.55 0.82
CA LEU A 80 11.91 0.76 0.25
C LEU A 80 11.11 1.58 1.25
N GLY A 81 11.49 2.84 1.48
CA GLY A 81 10.83 3.69 2.47
C GLY A 81 9.65 4.49 1.92
N PHE A 82 8.56 4.56 2.68
CA PHE A 82 7.51 5.57 2.56
C PHE A 82 7.42 6.34 3.87
N GLY A 83 7.38 7.66 3.76
CA GLY A 83 7.25 8.53 4.92
C GLY A 83 5.81 8.64 5.42
N THR A 84 5.66 9.33 6.54
CA THR A 84 4.38 9.76 7.10
C THR A 84 4.40 11.26 7.38
N ILE A 85 3.23 11.89 7.37
CA ILE A 85 3.07 13.33 7.66
C ILE A 85 2.59 13.51 9.09
N ASP A 86 3.21 14.41 9.82
CA ASP A 86 2.73 14.89 11.11
C ASP A 86 1.93 16.19 10.90
N PHE A 87 0.62 16.09 10.90
CA PHE A 87 -0.28 17.23 10.71
C PHE A 87 -0.29 18.22 11.89
N THR A 88 0.30 17.84 13.02
CA THR A 88 0.43 18.73 14.20
C THR A 88 1.67 19.61 14.16
N ALA A 89 2.67 19.24 13.39
CA ALA A 89 3.96 19.96 13.29
C ALA A 89 3.93 21.14 12.30
N GLY A 90 2.83 21.36 11.57
CA GLY A 90 2.76 22.39 10.52
C GLY A 90 3.63 22.08 9.30
N ASP A 91 3.73 23.01 8.36
CA ASP A 91 4.51 22.92 7.12
C ASP A 91 4.47 21.54 6.43
N VAL A 92 3.28 21.08 6.15
CA VAL A 92 3.08 19.73 5.55
C VAL A 92 3.76 19.58 4.18
N ALA A 93 3.84 20.64 3.38
CA ALA A 93 4.54 20.61 2.09
C ALA A 93 6.06 20.48 2.26
N GLY A 94 6.63 21.14 3.27
CA GLY A 94 8.04 20.97 3.65
C GLY A 94 8.33 19.54 4.12
N GLN A 95 7.42 18.92 4.88
CA GLN A 95 7.57 17.51 5.28
C GLN A 95 7.57 16.57 4.05
N VAL A 96 6.73 16.82 3.02
CA VAL A 96 6.75 16.05 1.77
C VAL A 96 8.11 16.19 1.07
N THR A 97 8.68 17.40 1.05
CA THR A 97 10.02 17.63 0.49
C THR A 97 11.10 16.88 1.26
N GLN A 98 11.07 16.90 2.60
CA GLN A 98 11.99 16.14 3.43
C GLN A 98 11.90 14.63 3.20
N ILE A 99 10.67 14.08 3.02
CA ILE A 99 10.44 12.67 2.69
C ILE A 99 11.14 12.32 1.36
N HIS A 100 11.01 13.16 0.36
CA HIS A 100 11.70 12.97 -0.92
C HIS A 100 13.23 13.04 -0.77
N GLU A 101 13.76 14.00 0.00
CA GLU A 101 15.19 14.15 0.28
C GLU A 101 15.79 12.97 1.05
N LEU A 102 14.99 12.25 1.84
CA LEU A 102 15.38 10.99 2.47
C LEU A 102 15.45 9.80 1.49
N GLY A 103 15.13 10.01 0.21
CA GLY A 103 15.11 8.96 -0.82
C GLY A 103 13.88 8.05 -0.77
N PHE A 104 12.81 8.48 -0.11
CA PHE A 104 11.59 7.69 -0.02
C PHE A 104 10.77 7.77 -1.32
N GLY A 105 10.18 6.63 -1.72
CA GLY A 105 9.36 6.52 -2.93
C GLY A 105 7.91 6.97 -2.76
N GLY A 106 7.47 7.28 -1.54
CA GLY A 106 6.09 7.66 -1.30
C GLY A 106 5.75 8.01 0.14
N ILE A 107 4.45 8.16 0.38
CA ILE A 107 3.88 8.59 1.67
C ILE A 107 2.71 7.67 2.04
N LYS A 108 2.69 7.18 3.28
CA LYS A 108 1.52 6.51 3.86
C LYS A 108 0.62 7.53 4.53
N LEU A 109 -0.66 7.47 4.19
CA LEU A 109 -1.72 8.28 4.77
C LEU A 109 -2.81 7.38 5.37
N HIS A 110 -3.27 7.70 6.57
CA HIS A 110 -4.28 6.93 7.29
C HIS A 110 -5.31 7.86 7.93
N PRO A 111 -6.43 8.16 7.24
CA PRO A 111 -7.40 9.15 7.71
C PRO A 111 -7.86 8.92 9.16
N ALA A 112 -8.17 7.67 9.53
CA ALA A 112 -8.65 7.33 10.86
C ALA A 112 -7.60 7.51 11.97
N VAL A 113 -6.33 7.13 11.72
CA VAL A 113 -5.24 7.21 12.70
C VAL A 113 -4.72 8.64 12.84
N GLN A 114 -4.62 9.36 11.72
CA GLN A 114 -4.10 10.72 11.68
C GLN A 114 -5.20 11.78 11.81
N GLN A 115 -6.48 11.37 11.90
CA GLN A 115 -7.65 12.21 12.18
C GLN A 115 -7.81 13.39 11.22
N PHE A 116 -7.76 13.14 9.92
CA PHE A 116 -7.97 14.16 8.90
C PHE A 116 -9.11 13.82 7.94
N HIS A 117 -9.69 14.86 7.34
CA HIS A 117 -10.58 14.74 6.18
C HIS A 117 -9.73 14.80 4.90
N ILE A 118 -9.94 13.85 3.97
CA ILE A 118 -9.08 13.70 2.79
C ILE A 118 -9.09 14.90 1.83
N LEU A 119 -10.11 15.75 1.87
CA LEU A 119 -10.19 16.99 1.09
C LEU A 119 -9.87 18.26 1.90
N ALA A 120 -9.32 18.12 3.13
CA ALA A 120 -8.91 19.29 3.91
C ALA A 120 -7.68 19.99 3.30
N ASP A 121 -7.60 21.32 3.45
CA ASP A 121 -6.52 22.13 2.86
C ASP A 121 -5.11 21.61 3.13
N PRO A 122 -4.74 21.15 4.34
CA PRO A 122 -3.40 20.59 4.56
C PRO A 122 -3.11 19.38 3.67
N LEU A 123 -4.12 18.55 3.37
CA LEU A 123 -3.97 17.39 2.49
C LEU A 123 -3.81 17.83 1.03
N LEU A 124 -4.51 18.86 0.58
CA LEU A 124 -4.35 19.38 -0.78
C LEU A 124 -2.92 19.87 -1.01
N ALA A 125 -2.28 20.49 -0.01
CA ALA A 125 -0.86 20.87 -0.08
C ALA A 125 0.07 19.63 -0.15
N VAL A 126 -0.23 18.56 0.61
CA VAL A 126 0.50 17.30 0.53
C VAL A 126 0.37 16.69 -0.87
N TYR A 127 -0.85 16.64 -1.44
CA TYR A 127 -1.10 16.06 -2.76
C TYR A 127 -0.38 16.82 -3.87
N GLY A 128 -0.49 18.15 -3.88
CA GLY A 128 0.21 18.98 -4.86
C GLY A 128 1.72 18.78 -4.82
N ARG A 129 2.31 18.78 -3.62
CA ARG A 129 3.75 18.59 -3.48
C ARG A 129 4.19 17.15 -3.81
N ALA A 130 3.41 16.16 -3.44
CA ALA A 130 3.68 14.75 -3.81
C ALA A 130 3.59 14.54 -5.33
N GLU A 131 2.61 15.16 -6.01
CA GLU A 131 2.49 15.13 -7.47
C GLU A 131 3.70 15.75 -8.16
N GLU A 132 4.17 16.91 -7.69
CA GLU A 132 5.37 17.59 -8.22
C GLU A 132 6.63 16.72 -8.11
N LEU A 133 6.79 16.02 -6.99
CA LEU A 133 7.95 15.19 -6.70
C LEU A 133 7.80 13.75 -7.21
N GLY A 134 6.66 13.38 -7.79
CA GLY A 134 6.39 12.04 -8.30
C GLY A 134 6.26 10.95 -7.23
N LEU A 135 5.96 11.32 -5.99
CA LEU A 135 5.78 10.37 -4.88
C LEU A 135 4.46 9.60 -5.00
N LEU A 136 4.51 8.31 -4.67
CA LEU A 136 3.32 7.46 -4.58
C LEU A 136 2.63 7.65 -3.22
N LEU A 137 1.32 7.87 -3.19
CA LEU A 137 0.57 7.88 -1.95
C LEU A 137 -0.08 6.51 -1.69
N SER A 138 0.01 6.03 -0.46
CA SER A 138 -0.66 4.80 -0.02
C SER A 138 -1.70 5.16 1.04
N PHE A 139 -2.98 5.15 0.66
CA PHE A 139 -4.08 5.49 1.56
C PHE A 139 -4.66 4.26 2.22
N HIS A 140 -4.79 4.28 3.54
CA HIS A 140 -5.69 3.36 4.20
C HIS A 140 -7.14 3.68 3.81
N THR A 141 -7.91 2.67 3.42
CA THR A 141 -9.33 2.80 3.10
C THR A 141 -10.16 1.69 3.78
N GLY A 142 -11.47 1.90 3.86
CA GLY A 142 -12.35 0.97 4.52
C GLY A 142 -12.69 1.35 5.97
N VAL A 143 -13.37 0.46 6.68
CA VAL A 143 -13.84 0.70 8.05
C VAL A 143 -12.69 0.58 9.04
N HIS A 144 -12.47 1.62 9.85
CA HIS A 144 -11.44 1.62 10.90
C HIS A 144 -11.90 2.35 12.17
N HIS A 145 -13.16 2.10 12.61
CA HIS A 145 -13.74 2.65 13.84
C HIS A 145 -13.62 4.17 14.01
N ALA A 146 -13.54 4.90 12.89
CA ALA A 146 -13.51 6.34 12.83
C ALA A 146 -14.69 6.87 12.03
N ARG A 147 -14.80 8.19 11.93
CA ARG A 147 -15.88 8.85 11.20
C ARG A 147 -15.74 8.57 9.70
N LEU A 148 -16.72 7.87 9.13
CA LEU A 148 -16.68 7.42 7.73
C LEU A 148 -16.71 8.58 6.72
N SER A 149 -17.33 9.72 7.07
CA SER A 149 -17.38 10.90 6.21
C SER A 149 -16.02 11.57 6.01
N ASP A 150 -15.01 11.27 6.82
CA ASP A 150 -13.69 11.89 6.71
C ASP A 150 -12.88 11.28 5.56
N ALA A 151 -13.24 10.08 5.12
CA ALA A 151 -12.57 9.37 4.03
C ALA A 151 -13.58 8.61 3.16
N ARG A 152 -14.61 9.28 2.66
CA ARG A 152 -15.56 8.66 1.73
C ARG A 152 -14.83 8.28 0.44
N LEU A 153 -15.05 7.04 -0.02
CA LEU A 153 -14.33 6.50 -1.17
C LEU A 153 -14.54 7.34 -2.43
N ILE A 154 -15.74 7.85 -2.64
CA ILE A 154 -16.04 8.67 -3.81
C ILE A 154 -15.24 9.98 -3.85
N ASP A 155 -14.81 10.50 -2.69
CA ASP A 155 -14.04 11.75 -2.62
C ASP A 155 -12.60 11.57 -3.15
N PHE A 156 -12.10 10.34 -3.28
CA PHE A 156 -10.82 10.06 -3.94
C PHE A 156 -10.86 10.33 -5.45
N ASP A 157 -12.03 10.29 -6.07
CA ASP A 157 -12.21 10.72 -7.47
C ASP A 157 -11.89 12.21 -7.64
N GLU A 158 -12.31 13.04 -6.68
CA GLU A 158 -11.99 14.47 -6.68
C GLU A 158 -10.47 14.73 -6.52
N ILE A 159 -9.77 13.89 -5.74
CA ILE A 159 -8.30 13.98 -5.63
C ILE A 159 -7.65 13.66 -6.98
N ALA A 160 -8.06 12.58 -7.64
CA ALA A 160 -7.55 12.20 -8.95
C ALA A 160 -7.84 13.26 -10.02
N HIS A 161 -9.00 13.92 -9.95
CA HIS A 161 -9.37 15.00 -10.86
C HIS A 161 -8.52 16.26 -10.65
N ARG A 162 -8.31 16.69 -9.40
CA ARG A 162 -7.49 17.89 -9.06
C ARG A 162 -6.01 17.68 -9.29
N PHE A 163 -5.51 16.46 -9.09
CA PHE A 163 -4.09 16.10 -9.19
C PHE A 163 -3.90 14.96 -10.21
N PRO A 164 -4.01 15.24 -11.52
CA PRO A 164 -4.13 14.20 -12.55
C PRO A 164 -2.84 13.42 -12.82
N ARG A 165 -1.71 13.79 -12.25
CA ARG A 165 -0.45 13.03 -12.30
C ARG A 165 -0.13 12.34 -10.97
N LEU A 166 -0.87 12.65 -9.91
CA LEU A 166 -0.68 12.04 -8.60
C LEU A 166 -1.06 10.57 -8.63
N ARG A 167 -0.12 9.70 -8.32
CA ARG A 167 -0.36 8.25 -8.23
C ARG A 167 -0.68 7.87 -6.79
N PHE A 168 -1.73 7.11 -6.59
CA PHE A 168 -2.07 6.63 -5.25
C PHE A 168 -2.79 5.28 -5.25
N SER A 169 -2.60 4.51 -4.17
CA SER A 169 -3.28 3.25 -3.94
C SER A 169 -4.33 3.39 -2.84
N LEU A 170 -5.47 2.74 -3.07
CA LEU A 170 -6.54 2.54 -2.11
C LEU A 170 -6.31 1.20 -1.42
N GLU A 171 -5.59 1.22 -0.28
CA GLU A 171 -5.25 -0.01 0.44
C GLU A 171 -6.50 -0.68 1.00
N HIS A 172 -6.48 -2.01 1.02
CA HIS A 172 -7.64 -2.83 1.34
C HIS A 172 -8.80 -2.67 0.33
N THR A 173 -8.61 -1.94 -0.74
CA THR A 173 -9.59 -1.69 -1.82
C THR A 173 -10.98 -1.32 -1.26
N GLY A 174 -11.01 -0.37 -0.32
CA GLY A 174 -12.24 0.08 0.35
C GLY A 174 -12.75 -0.86 1.46
N GLY A 175 -12.09 -1.99 1.70
CA GLY A 175 -12.63 -3.04 2.54
C GLY A 175 -13.94 -3.63 1.98
N TYR A 176 -14.52 -4.60 2.67
CA TYR A 176 -15.77 -5.22 2.22
C TYR A 176 -16.91 -4.20 2.03
N ALA A 177 -17.02 -3.24 2.95
CA ALA A 177 -18.16 -2.32 2.98
C ALA A 177 -18.18 -1.33 1.80
N PHE A 178 -17.00 -0.92 1.29
CA PHE A 178 -16.87 0.13 0.26
C PHE A 178 -16.12 -0.34 -0.98
N HIS A 179 -15.99 -1.65 -1.16
CA HIS A 179 -15.25 -2.23 -2.28
C HIS A 179 -15.75 -1.73 -3.65
N ARG A 180 -17.06 -1.71 -3.84
CA ARG A 180 -17.66 -1.28 -5.13
C ARG A 180 -17.38 0.19 -5.42
N GLU A 181 -17.39 1.05 -4.40
CA GLU A 181 -17.06 2.46 -4.55
C GLU A 181 -15.58 2.64 -4.92
N ALA A 182 -14.68 1.92 -4.23
CA ALA A 182 -13.26 1.94 -4.55
C ALA A 182 -13.00 1.50 -5.99
N VAL A 183 -13.62 0.40 -6.43
CA VAL A 183 -13.53 -0.07 -7.82
C VAL A 183 -14.07 0.97 -8.79
N GLY A 184 -15.21 1.61 -8.49
CA GLY A 184 -15.79 2.68 -9.30
C GLY A 184 -14.84 3.87 -9.48
N VAL A 185 -14.19 4.32 -8.40
CA VAL A 185 -13.17 5.39 -8.46
C VAL A 185 -11.98 4.98 -9.33
N ILE A 186 -11.47 3.75 -9.18
CA ILE A 186 -10.36 3.27 -10.00
C ILE A 186 -10.77 3.21 -11.48
N GLN A 187 -11.95 2.63 -11.78
CA GLN A 187 -12.45 2.52 -13.15
C GLN A 187 -12.62 3.88 -13.84
N ASN A 188 -13.14 4.87 -13.11
CA ASN A 188 -13.33 6.24 -13.63
C ASN A 188 -11.99 6.90 -13.99
N ASN A 189 -10.90 6.50 -13.33
CA ASN A 189 -9.58 7.06 -13.51
C ASN A 189 -8.62 6.17 -14.34
N LEU A 190 -9.11 5.12 -15.00
CA LEU A 190 -8.28 4.29 -15.88
C LEU A 190 -7.84 5.06 -17.13
N SER A 191 -6.61 4.82 -17.58
CA SER A 191 -6.13 5.27 -18.89
C SER A 191 -6.56 4.28 -19.96
N ARG A 192 -7.66 4.60 -20.68
CA ARG A 192 -8.20 3.79 -21.79
C ARG A 192 -8.56 4.68 -22.99
N PRO A 193 -8.71 4.15 -24.22
CA PRO A 193 -8.94 4.95 -25.41
C PRO A 193 -10.13 5.90 -25.35
N HIS A 194 -11.09 5.66 -24.48
CA HIS A 194 -12.29 6.50 -24.31
C HIS A 194 -12.44 7.07 -22.91
N ALA A 195 -11.45 6.85 -22.02
CA ALA A 195 -11.45 7.37 -20.67
C ALA A 195 -10.58 8.63 -20.56
N THR A 196 -11.03 9.58 -19.76
CA THR A 196 -10.27 10.81 -19.47
C THR A 196 -9.26 10.63 -18.35
N GLY A 197 -9.31 9.51 -17.63
CA GLY A 197 -8.41 9.18 -16.53
C GLY A 197 -6.97 8.95 -16.98
N LYS A 198 -6.04 9.12 -16.06
CA LYS A 198 -4.59 9.00 -16.31
C LYS A 198 -3.99 7.68 -15.82
N GLY A 199 -4.80 6.73 -15.36
CA GLY A 199 -4.30 5.47 -14.81
C GLY A 199 -3.50 5.67 -13.53
N THR A 200 -3.94 6.57 -12.66
CA THR A 200 -3.17 7.01 -11.48
C THR A 200 -3.71 6.46 -10.15
N VAL A 201 -4.83 5.74 -10.18
CA VAL A 201 -5.46 5.15 -8.99
C VAL A 201 -5.34 3.64 -9.02
N PHE A 202 -4.89 3.05 -7.92
CA PHE A 202 -4.54 1.62 -7.81
C PHE A 202 -5.30 0.95 -6.67
N ALA A 203 -5.61 -0.33 -6.83
CA ALA A 203 -6.17 -1.18 -5.78
C ALA A 203 -5.04 -1.81 -4.96
N GLY A 204 -5.03 -1.63 -3.64
CA GLY A 204 -4.12 -2.32 -2.73
C GLY A 204 -4.74 -3.62 -2.22
N LEU A 205 -4.21 -4.78 -2.62
CA LEU A 205 -4.62 -6.08 -2.12
C LEU A 205 -3.92 -6.41 -0.79
N THR A 206 -4.21 -5.61 0.22
CA THR A 206 -3.65 -5.75 1.56
C THR A 206 -4.73 -6.24 2.51
N SER A 207 -4.49 -7.33 3.22
CA SER A 207 -5.45 -7.94 4.17
C SER A 207 -6.81 -8.33 3.57
N VAL A 208 -6.89 -8.62 2.28
CA VAL A 208 -8.15 -8.90 1.57
C VAL A 208 -8.42 -10.39 1.35
N PHE A 209 -7.51 -11.26 1.79
CA PHE A 209 -7.52 -12.69 1.44
C PHE A 209 -8.08 -13.63 2.51
N SER A 210 -8.56 -13.14 3.66
CA SER A 210 -8.99 -14.01 4.74
C SER A 210 -10.50 -14.27 4.71
N PRO A 211 -10.94 -15.49 4.37
CA PRO A 211 -12.34 -15.89 4.47
C PRO A 211 -12.81 -16.09 5.92
N ARG A 212 -11.89 -16.18 6.90
CA ARG A 212 -12.20 -16.50 8.29
C ARG A 212 -12.47 -15.31 9.20
N GLU A 213 -12.01 -14.13 8.78
CA GLU A 213 -12.22 -12.90 9.55
C GLU A 213 -13.45 -12.17 9.00
N ARG A 214 -14.54 -12.19 9.74
CA ARG A 214 -15.87 -11.67 9.40
C ARG A 214 -15.94 -10.24 8.90
N ALA A 215 -14.87 -9.52 8.88
CA ALA A 215 -14.97 -8.08 8.65
C ALA A 215 -14.52 -7.65 7.27
N TRP A 216 -13.86 -8.53 6.49
CA TRP A 216 -12.88 -7.79 5.83
C TRP A 216 -13.06 -7.63 4.36
N TYR A 217 -13.35 -8.51 3.49
CA TYR A 217 -12.94 -7.97 2.25
C TYR A 217 -13.53 -8.48 0.96
N LEU A 218 -13.96 -9.64 0.87
CA LEU A 218 -14.50 -10.10 -0.41
C LEU A 218 -15.58 -11.16 -0.14
N PRO A 219 -16.53 -11.37 -1.05
CA PRO A 219 -17.50 -12.46 -0.94
C PRO A 219 -16.81 -13.80 -0.67
N PRO A 220 -17.54 -14.82 -0.20
CA PRO A 220 -16.99 -16.10 0.34
C PRO A 220 -15.93 -16.78 -0.53
N ASP A 221 -15.91 -16.50 -1.83
CA ASP A 221 -14.96 -17.05 -2.80
C ASP A 221 -14.00 -15.96 -3.27
N GLY A 222 -13.08 -15.54 -2.41
CA GLY A 222 -12.13 -14.46 -2.67
C GLY A 222 -11.42 -14.51 -4.02
N ARG A 223 -11.32 -15.66 -4.67
CA ARG A 223 -10.79 -15.79 -6.03
C ARG A 223 -11.65 -15.13 -7.07
N GLU A 224 -12.94 -15.43 -7.15
CA GLU A 224 -13.87 -14.84 -8.14
C GLU A 224 -13.90 -13.31 -8.04
N SER A 225 -13.77 -12.79 -6.83
CA SER A 225 -13.73 -11.35 -6.60
C SER A 225 -12.45 -10.70 -7.11
N ILE A 226 -11.29 -11.35 -6.99
CA ILE A 226 -10.03 -10.83 -7.53
C ILE A 226 -10.00 -10.99 -9.05
N GLU A 227 -10.49 -12.09 -9.60
CA GLU A 227 -10.64 -12.28 -11.04
C GLU A 227 -11.58 -11.24 -11.65
N SER A 228 -12.70 -10.96 -10.99
CA SER A 228 -13.61 -9.87 -11.38
C SER A 228 -12.94 -8.50 -11.28
N LEU A 229 -12.14 -8.24 -10.25
CA LEU A 229 -11.39 -7.00 -10.11
C LEU A 229 -10.39 -6.84 -11.26
N VAL A 230 -9.62 -7.89 -11.59
CA VAL A 230 -8.69 -7.89 -12.72
C VAL A 230 -9.42 -7.61 -14.04
N ALA A 231 -10.58 -8.25 -14.26
CA ALA A 231 -11.39 -8.00 -15.47
C ALA A 231 -11.90 -6.56 -15.55
N GLN A 232 -12.15 -5.90 -14.42
CA GLN A 232 -12.68 -4.55 -14.36
C GLN A 232 -11.61 -3.46 -14.49
N ILE A 233 -10.47 -3.61 -13.79
CA ILE A 233 -9.46 -2.54 -13.73
C ILE A 233 -8.12 -2.90 -14.37
N GLY A 234 -7.85 -4.17 -14.67
CA GLY A 234 -6.55 -4.66 -15.14
C GLY A 234 -5.59 -5.00 -13.99
N ALA A 235 -4.72 -5.97 -14.21
CA ALA A 235 -3.72 -6.39 -13.22
C ALA A 235 -2.65 -5.30 -12.96
N ASP A 236 -2.41 -4.45 -13.94
CA ASP A 236 -1.51 -3.30 -13.89
C ASP A 236 -2.02 -2.14 -13.00
N HIS A 237 -3.23 -2.24 -12.48
CA HIS A 237 -3.80 -1.33 -11.48
C HIS A 237 -3.96 -2.00 -10.11
N ILE A 238 -3.32 -3.14 -9.87
CA ILE A 238 -3.40 -3.89 -8.62
C ILE A 238 -2.02 -4.03 -8.00
N VAL A 239 -1.91 -3.72 -6.70
CA VAL A 239 -0.68 -3.80 -5.90
C VAL A 239 -0.87 -4.78 -4.75
N PHE A 240 -0.02 -5.80 -4.66
CA PHE A 240 0.00 -6.75 -3.55
C PHE A 240 0.60 -6.12 -2.28
N GLY A 241 0.04 -6.42 -1.10
CA GLY A 241 0.50 -5.86 0.17
C GLY A 241 0.48 -6.86 1.34
N LEU A 242 1.33 -6.59 2.35
CA LEU A 242 1.59 -7.49 3.48
C LEU A 242 0.68 -7.24 4.68
N ASP A 243 0.46 -5.98 5.01
CA ASP A 243 -0.09 -5.52 6.29
C ASP A 243 0.74 -5.98 7.52
N PHE A 244 2.06 -6.03 7.34
CA PHE A 244 2.99 -6.31 8.44
C PHE A 244 2.96 -5.18 9.48
N PRO A 245 3.01 -5.45 10.80
CA PRO A 245 3.11 -6.75 11.46
C PRO A 245 1.76 -7.37 11.84
N TYR A 246 0.65 -6.90 11.26
CA TYR A 246 -0.70 -7.35 11.62
C TYR A 246 -1.05 -8.69 10.98
N ARG A 247 -0.29 -9.13 10.00
CA ARG A 247 -0.43 -10.43 9.32
C ARG A 247 0.80 -11.29 9.49
N THR A 248 0.56 -12.59 9.65
CA THR A 248 1.63 -13.60 9.82
C THR A 248 2.18 -14.05 8.47
N ALA A 249 3.36 -14.66 8.46
CA ALA A 249 3.93 -15.30 7.27
C ALA A 249 3.02 -16.38 6.69
N ALA A 250 2.29 -17.12 7.52
CA ALA A 250 1.31 -18.10 7.06
C ALA A 250 0.18 -17.45 6.25
N TYR A 251 -0.34 -16.31 6.71
CA TYR A 251 -1.33 -15.52 5.97
C TYR A 251 -0.78 -15.02 4.64
N VAL A 252 0.44 -14.46 4.65
CA VAL A 252 1.08 -13.92 3.43
C VAL A 252 1.31 -15.03 2.40
N ARG A 253 1.79 -16.21 2.81
CA ARG A 253 1.93 -17.36 1.91
C ARG A 253 0.59 -17.81 1.32
N GLU A 254 -0.47 -17.83 2.13
CA GLU A 254 -1.81 -18.14 1.64
C GLU A 254 -2.28 -17.10 0.61
N ALA A 255 -2.07 -15.81 0.87
CA ALA A 255 -2.39 -14.71 -0.04
C ALA A 255 -1.67 -14.84 -1.40
N ILE A 256 -0.35 -15.09 -1.38
CA ILE A 256 0.43 -15.37 -2.59
C ILE A 256 -0.14 -16.61 -3.30
N GLY A 257 -0.41 -17.69 -2.56
CA GLY A 257 -0.99 -18.91 -3.10
C GLY A 257 -2.38 -18.72 -3.71
N ILE A 258 -3.20 -17.79 -3.21
CA ILE A 258 -4.48 -17.43 -3.82
C ILE A 258 -4.23 -16.76 -5.17
N VAL A 259 -3.36 -15.74 -5.24
CA VAL A 259 -3.05 -15.04 -6.49
C VAL A 259 -2.48 -15.99 -7.54
N THR A 260 -1.58 -16.90 -7.16
CA THR A 260 -0.98 -17.86 -8.10
C THR A 260 -2.00 -18.86 -8.68
N ARG A 261 -3.11 -19.11 -8.00
CA ARG A 261 -4.18 -20.04 -8.41
C ARG A 261 -5.37 -19.35 -9.09
N LEU A 262 -5.33 -18.03 -9.32
CA LEU A 262 -6.37 -17.33 -10.07
C LEU A 262 -6.46 -17.85 -11.52
N ALA A 263 -7.66 -17.88 -12.07
CA ALA A 263 -7.91 -18.25 -13.46
C ALA A 263 -7.68 -17.04 -14.42
N ILE A 264 -6.51 -16.43 -14.31
CA ILE A 264 -6.05 -15.31 -15.15
C ILE A 264 -4.70 -15.63 -15.79
N ALA A 265 -4.24 -14.82 -16.73
CA ALA A 265 -2.95 -15.01 -17.39
C ALA A 265 -1.78 -14.95 -16.37
N ASP A 266 -0.72 -15.70 -16.61
CA ASP A 266 0.45 -15.72 -15.72
C ASP A 266 1.13 -14.34 -15.64
N GLY A 267 1.15 -13.58 -16.75
CA GLY A 267 1.63 -12.20 -16.74
C GLY A 267 0.81 -11.27 -15.83
N ASP A 268 -0.51 -11.48 -15.70
CA ASP A 268 -1.36 -10.73 -14.77
C ASP A 268 -1.04 -11.06 -13.31
N LYS A 269 -0.75 -12.34 -13.00
CA LYS A 269 -0.30 -12.76 -11.68
C LYS A 269 1.04 -12.10 -11.29
N GLU A 270 1.97 -12.03 -12.23
CA GLU A 270 3.26 -11.33 -12.07
C GLU A 270 3.06 -9.83 -11.85
N GLN A 271 2.15 -9.20 -12.59
CA GLN A 271 1.80 -7.79 -12.39
C GLN A 271 1.29 -7.56 -10.97
N ILE A 272 0.31 -8.33 -10.51
CA ILE A 272 -0.25 -8.24 -9.16
C ILE A 272 0.82 -8.43 -8.10
N LEU A 273 1.65 -9.48 -8.20
CA LEU A 273 2.63 -9.87 -7.18
C LEU A 273 3.91 -9.02 -7.18
N GLY A 274 4.00 -8.00 -8.04
CA GLY A 274 5.13 -7.07 -7.97
C GLY A 274 5.37 -6.22 -9.21
N GLY A 275 4.93 -6.61 -10.39
CA GLY A 275 5.13 -5.86 -11.64
C GLY A 275 4.61 -4.43 -11.57
N THR A 276 3.36 -4.28 -11.11
CA THR A 276 2.72 -2.98 -10.92
C THR A 276 3.52 -2.11 -9.94
N LEU A 277 3.89 -2.65 -8.78
CA LEU A 277 4.65 -1.90 -7.77
C LEU A 277 6.04 -1.48 -8.28
N ARG A 278 6.75 -2.36 -9.00
CA ARG A 278 8.03 -2.01 -9.63
C ARG A 278 7.89 -0.85 -10.60
N THR A 279 6.87 -0.89 -11.46
CA THR A 279 6.58 0.19 -12.42
C THR A 279 6.28 1.50 -11.70
N LEU A 280 5.49 1.46 -10.62
CA LEU A 280 5.14 2.64 -9.83
C LEU A 280 6.35 3.30 -9.15
N LEU A 281 7.33 2.50 -8.75
CA LEU A 281 8.54 2.99 -8.05
C LEU A 281 9.72 3.27 -8.99
N GLY A 282 9.52 3.13 -10.31
CA GLY A 282 10.54 3.47 -11.31
C GLY A 282 11.76 2.54 -11.31
N THR A 283 11.58 1.29 -10.88
CA THR A 283 12.63 0.28 -10.75
C THR A 283 12.45 -0.89 -11.74
N GLY A 284 11.59 -0.70 -12.74
CA GLY A 284 11.28 -1.66 -13.81
C GLY A 284 12.21 -1.56 -15.00
#